data_4a855b11bfd23d403cb61125047b9365
#
_entry.id   4a855b11bfd23d403cb61125047b9365
#
_cell.length_a   1.000
_cell.length_b   1.000
_cell.length_c   1.000
_cell.angle_alpha   90.00
_cell.angle_beta   90.00
_cell.angle_gamma   90.00
#
_symmetry.space_group_name_H-M   'P 1'
#
loop_
_entity.id
_entity.type
_entity.pdbx_description
1 polymer ?
#
loop_
_entity_poly.entity_id
_entity_poly.type
_entity_poly.pdbx_seq_one_letter_code
_entity_poly.pdbx_strand_id
1 'polypeptide(L)'
;MAWPGPKTEAAVRKLGLAIGGSVGLAALAALVTQAARSDELFLGYLLNTVVNKVPFPAARLALYRAAGLRIGPDSNIMMNVRVMTPQGIEIGDHCIIGEFCQLDGRAVRLGEGPGLTIGDNVNVGAYTAFIAGSHEPDSPDFAGPLARTVVQDRAWITMNCTVLAGVTVGEGAVVSAASLVNKDVPPYTMVGGVPAKYLKDRSRDLRYTLSNRARWI
;
A
#
# COMPACT_ATOMS: atom_id res chain seq x y z
N MET A 1 -7.46 4.25 -24.60
CA MET A 1 -7.98 3.75 -23.31
C MET A 1 -9.49 3.95 -23.32
N ALA A 2 -10.29 2.89 -23.43
CA ALA A 2 -11.75 3.02 -23.45
C ALA A 2 -12.26 3.22 -22.00
N TRP A 3 -13.08 4.24 -21.81
CA TRP A 3 -13.80 4.49 -20.56
C TRP A 3 -14.73 3.30 -20.25
N PRO A 4 -14.90 2.89 -18.98
CA PRO A 4 -15.81 1.80 -18.64
C PRO A 4 -17.21 2.10 -19.16
N GLY A 5 -17.81 1.13 -19.84
CA GLY A 5 -19.08 1.29 -20.54
C GLY A 5 -20.28 1.49 -19.60
N PRO A 6 -21.45 1.85 -20.11
CA PRO A 6 -22.64 2.27 -19.36
C PRO A 6 -23.16 1.26 -18.32
N LYS A 7 -22.82 -0.03 -18.45
CA LYS A 7 -23.16 -1.06 -17.43
C LYS A 7 -22.37 -0.88 -16.14
N THR A 8 -21.14 -0.37 -16.24
CA THR A 8 -20.25 -0.12 -15.09
C THR A 8 -20.67 1.14 -14.33
N GLU A 9 -21.09 2.19 -15.04
CA GLU A 9 -21.64 3.41 -14.43
C GLU A 9 -22.94 3.16 -13.68
N ALA A 10 -23.83 2.32 -14.22
CA ALA A 10 -25.08 1.95 -13.56
C ALA A 10 -24.83 1.13 -12.28
N ALA A 11 -23.82 0.26 -12.26
CA ALA A 11 -23.41 -0.49 -11.08
C ALA A 11 -22.85 0.43 -9.99
N VAL A 12 -22.00 1.40 -10.34
CA VAL A 12 -21.41 2.38 -9.41
C VAL A 12 -22.48 3.32 -8.82
N ARG A 13 -23.46 3.75 -9.63
CA ARG A 13 -24.61 4.57 -9.15
C ARG A 13 -25.51 3.80 -8.18
N LYS A 14 -25.81 2.53 -8.46
CA LYS A 14 -26.57 1.67 -7.54
C LYS A 14 -25.83 1.44 -6.22
N LEU A 15 -24.51 1.37 -6.27
CA LEU A 15 -23.65 1.19 -5.10
C LEU A 15 -23.63 2.44 -4.21
N GLY A 16 -23.57 3.64 -4.77
CA GLY A 16 -23.62 4.90 -4.01
C GLY A 16 -24.88 5.08 -3.18
N LEU A 17 -26.00 4.48 -3.61
CA LEU A 17 -27.29 4.50 -2.90
C LEU A 17 -27.43 3.37 -1.86
N ALA A 18 -26.59 2.33 -1.91
CA ALA A 18 -26.71 1.12 -1.07
C ALA A 18 -25.77 1.10 0.16
N ILE A 19 -24.85 2.06 0.30
CA ILE A 19 -23.80 2.08 1.36
C ILE A 19 -24.39 2.44 2.76
N GLY A 20 -25.69 2.62 2.89
CA GLY A 20 -26.35 3.01 4.15
C GLY A 20 -26.64 1.89 5.16
N GLY A 21 -26.25 0.63 4.92
CA GLY A 21 -26.56 -0.50 5.81
C GLY A 21 -25.68 -1.74 5.62
N SER A 22 -25.87 -2.76 6.48
CA SER A 22 -25.15 -4.05 6.42
C SER A 22 -25.28 -4.76 5.05
N VAL A 23 -26.41 -4.58 4.36
CA VAL A 23 -26.65 -5.09 3.01
C VAL A 23 -25.74 -4.41 1.98
N GLY A 24 -25.46 -3.12 2.16
CA GLY A 24 -24.58 -2.38 1.27
C GLY A 24 -23.11 -2.84 1.36
N LEU A 25 -22.62 -3.17 2.55
CA LEU A 25 -21.26 -3.66 2.72
C LEU A 25 -21.06 -5.06 2.12
N ALA A 26 -22.03 -5.96 2.29
CA ALA A 26 -21.99 -7.29 1.70
C ALA A 26 -22.03 -7.24 0.16
N ALA A 27 -22.86 -6.38 -0.42
CA ALA A 27 -22.92 -6.16 -1.86
C ALA A 27 -21.61 -5.57 -2.40
N LEU A 28 -21.00 -4.63 -1.68
CA LEU A 28 -19.70 -4.07 -2.03
C LEU A 28 -18.60 -5.12 -1.96
N ALA A 29 -18.58 -5.98 -0.94
CA ALA A 29 -17.63 -7.06 -0.80
C ALA A 29 -17.74 -8.07 -1.94
N ALA A 30 -18.98 -8.46 -2.32
CA ALA A 30 -19.22 -9.33 -3.47
C ALA A 30 -18.71 -8.72 -4.78
N LEU A 31 -18.94 -7.42 -5.00
CA LEU A 31 -18.48 -6.69 -6.16
C LEU A 31 -16.95 -6.61 -6.22
N VAL A 32 -16.30 -6.32 -5.09
CA VAL A 32 -14.83 -6.31 -4.97
C VAL A 32 -14.25 -7.69 -5.30
N THR A 33 -14.83 -8.75 -4.72
CA THR A 33 -14.39 -10.12 -4.97
C THR A 33 -14.57 -10.53 -6.44
N GLN A 34 -15.65 -10.13 -7.07
CA GLN A 34 -15.90 -10.39 -8.48
C GLN A 34 -14.90 -9.62 -9.36
N ALA A 35 -14.67 -8.34 -9.08
CA ALA A 35 -13.72 -7.52 -9.81
C ALA A 35 -12.28 -8.06 -9.68
N ALA A 36 -11.91 -8.54 -8.49
CA ALA A 36 -10.59 -9.13 -8.25
C ALA A 36 -10.30 -10.39 -9.10
N ARG A 37 -11.36 -11.05 -9.57
CA ARG A 37 -11.27 -12.26 -10.41
C ARG A 37 -11.32 -11.98 -11.92
N SER A 38 -11.87 -10.86 -12.32
CA SER A 38 -12.27 -10.66 -13.71
C SER A 38 -11.76 -9.37 -14.37
N ASP A 39 -11.47 -8.33 -13.60
CA ASP A 39 -11.16 -7.00 -14.17
C ASP A 39 -10.27 -6.17 -13.23
N GLU A 40 -8.97 -6.17 -13.50
CA GLU A 40 -7.97 -5.42 -12.71
C GLU A 40 -8.20 -3.90 -12.76
N LEU A 41 -8.63 -3.36 -13.90
CA LEU A 41 -8.87 -1.92 -14.04
C LEU A 41 -10.08 -1.48 -13.23
N PHE A 42 -11.16 -2.26 -13.31
CA PHE A 42 -12.36 -2.00 -12.53
C PHE A 42 -12.11 -2.17 -11.03
N LEU A 43 -11.36 -3.21 -10.65
CA LEU A 43 -10.93 -3.38 -9.26
C LEU A 43 -10.13 -2.17 -8.77
N GLY A 44 -9.15 -1.72 -9.54
CA GLY A 44 -8.36 -0.54 -9.22
C GLY A 44 -9.21 0.72 -9.05
N TYR A 45 -10.19 0.94 -9.94
CA TYR A 45 -11.15 2.03 -9.81
C TYR A 45 -11.95 1.91 -8.51
N LEU A 46 -12.53 0.73 -8.23
CA LEU A 46 -13.36 0.49 -7.06
C LEU A 46 -12.60 0.69 -5.75
N LEU A 47 -11.37 0.17 -5.66
CA LEU A 47 -10.52 0.31 -4.48
C LEU A 47 -10.14 1.77 -4.22
N ASN A 48 -9.83 2.52 -5.28
CA ASN A 48 -9.25 3.86 -5.16
C ASN A 48 -10.28 5.00 -5.20
N THR A 49 -11.56 4.71 -5.44
CA THR A 49 -12.65 5.70 -5.42
C THR A 49 -13.72 5.43 -4.38
N VAL A 50 -13.92 4.18 -4.00
CA VAL A 50 -14.96 3.76 -3.05
C VAL A 50 -14.37 3.18 -1.78
N VAL A 51 -13.60 2.08 -1.89
CA VAL A 51 -13.13 1.34 -0.71
C VAL A 51 -12.23 2.18 0.17
N ASN A 52 -11.30 2.94 -0.41
CA ASN A 52 -10.39 3.80 0.34
C ASN A 52 -11.08 4.97 1.07
N LYS A 53 -12.37 5.23 0.80
CA LYS A 53 -13.19 6.25 1.48
C LYS A 53 -14.05 5.67 2.60
N VAL A 54 -14.11 4.35 2.75
CA VAL A 54 -14.89 3.71 3.82
C VAL A 54 -14.32 4.12 5.18
N PRO A 55 -15.07 4.83 6.04
CA PRO A 55 -14.52 5.42 7.27
C PRO A 55 -14.29 4.39 8.38
N PHE A 56 -14.90 3.21 8.26
CA PHE A 56 -14.79 2.13 9.25
C PHE A 56 -13.59 1.24 8.95
N PRO A 57 -12.51 1.24 9.78
CA PRO A 57 -11.28 0.48 9.50
C PRO A 57 -11.52 -1.00 9.26
N ALA A 58 -12.32 -1.66 10.11
CA ALA A 58 -12.60 -3.09 9.97
C ALA A 58 -13.28 -3.43 8.63
N ALA A 59 -14.24 -2.62 8.19
CA ALA A 59 -14.93 -2.81 6.92
C ALA A 59 -13.98 -2.57 5.74
N ARG A 60 -13.18 -1.50 5.80
CA ARG A 60 -12.18 -1.17 4.76
C ARG A 60 -11.16 -2.28 4.59
N LEU A 61 -10.61 -2.80 5.70
CA LEU A 61 -9.65 -3.90 5.68
C LEU A 61 -10.26 -5.21 5.16
N ALA A 62 -11.52 -5.51 5.52
CA ALA A 62 -12.22 -6.67 4.97
C ALA A 62 -12.36 -6.57 3.45
N LEU A 63 -12.64 -5.38 2.91
CA LEU A 63 -12.72 -5.13 1.46
C LEU A 63 -11.36 -5.26 0.77
N TYR A 64 -10.27 -4.76 1.37
CA TYR A 64 -8.93 -4.96 0.83
C TYR A 64 -8.52 -6.44 0.83
N ARG A 65 -8.87 -7.20 1.90
CA ARG A 65 -8.64 -8.66 1.93
C ARG A 65 -9.46 -9.38 0.87
N ALA A 66 -10.71 -9.00 0.64
CA ALA A 66 -11.55 -9.54 -0.44
C ALA A 66 -10.97 -9.25 -1.84
N ALA A 67 -10.22 -8.16 -1.99
CA ALA A 67 -9.46 -7.83 -3.20
C ALA A 67 -8.14 -8.61 -3.34
N GLY A 68 -7.76 -9.42 -2.36
CA GLY A 68 -6.56 -10.25 -2.37
C GLY A 68 -5.34 -9.65 -1.66
N LEU A 69 -5.46 -8.49 -1.01
CA LEU A 69 -4.38 -7.93 -0.21
C LEU A 69 -4.21 -8.75 1.08
N ARG A 70 -2.99 -9.17 1.39
CA ARG A 70 -2.66 -9.85 2.63
C ARG A 70 -2.23 -8.84 3.67
N ILE A 71 -2.90 -8.82 4.82
CA ILE A 71 -2.61 -7.91 5.93
C ILE A 71 -2.92 -8.58 7.25
N GLY A 72 -2.01 -8.46 8.20
CA GLY A 72 -2.13 -8.97 9.55
C GLY A 72 -3.31 -8.39 10.34
N PRO A 73 -3.78 -9.10 11.39
CA PRO A 73 -5.02 -8.76 12.09
C PRO A 73 -4.98 -7.41 12.82
N ASP A 74 -3.83 -7.05 13.40
CA ASP A 74 -3.66 -5.83 14.21
C ASP A 74 -3.06 -4.65 13.42
N SER A 75 -3.06 -4.75 12.09
CA SER A 75 -2.59 -3.70 11.20
C SER A 75 -3.72 -2.85 10.65
N ASN A 76 -3.42 -1.63 10.24
CA ASN A 76 -4.38 -0.72 9.61
C ASN A 76 -3.81 -0.01 8.40
N ILE A 77 -4.68 0.15 7.41
CA ILE A 77 -4.49 1.05 6.28
C ILE A 77 -5.48 2.20 6.47
N MET A 78 -4.99 3.43 6.60
CA MET A 78 -5.84 4.60 6.79
C MET A 78 -6.64 4.94 5.52
N MET A 79 -7.44 6.00 5.59
CA MET A 79 -8.27 6.43 4.46
C MET A 79 -7.42 7.02 3.33
N ASN A 80 -8.00 7.08 2.13
CA ASN A 80 -7.38 7.67 0.94
C ASN A 80 -6.09 7.00 0.47
N VAL A 81 -5.73 5.83 0.99
CA VAL A 81 -4.59 5.07 0.47
C VAL A 81 -4.91 4.54 -0.92
N ARG A 82 -3.99 4.74 -1.86
CA ARG A 82 -4.08 4.19 -3.21
C ARG A 82 -3.44 2.82 -3.25
N VAL A 83 -4.17 1.83 -3.72
CA VAL A 83 -3.72 0.44 -3.82
C VAL A 83 -3.74 0.02 -5.29
N MET A 84 -2.60 -0.48 -5.78
CA MET A 84 -2.46 -1.06 -7.12
C MET A 84 -2.05 -2.52 -6.99
N THR A 85 -2.74 -3.41 -7.71
CA THR A 85 -2.53 -4.87 -7.69
C THR A 85 -2.46 -5.42 -6.26
N PRO A 86 -3.58 -5.41 -5.51
CA PRO A 86 -3.63 -5.78 -4.09
C PRO A 86 -3.13 -7.20 -3.81
N GLN A 87 -3.26 -8.12 -4.76
CA GLN A 87 -2.76 -9.51 -4.67
C GLN A 87 -1.23 -9.58 -4.53
N GLY A 88 -0.54 -8.53 -4.95
CA GLY A 88 0.91 -8.41 -4.85
C GLY A 88 1.39 -7.67 -3.59
N ILE A 89 0.52 -7.43 -2.61
CA ILE A 89 0.87 -6.69 -1.39
C ILE A 89 0.70 -7.58 -0.18
N GLU A 90 1.77 -7.67 0.62
CA GLU A 90 1.77 -8.32 1.93
C GLU A 90 2.16 -7.32 3.01
N ILE A 91 1.37 -7.25 4.08
CA ILE A 91 1.61 -6.41 5.26
C ILE A 91 1.49 -7.30 6.49
N GLY A 92 2.50 -7.31 7.32
CA GLY A 92 2.54 -8.07 8.58
C GLY A 92 1.60 -7.53 9.65
N ASP A 93 1.89 -7.89 10.90
CA ASP A 93 1.10 -7.50 12.07
C ASP A 93 1.56 -6.17 12.67
N HIS A 94 0.66 -5.51 13.38
CA HIS A 94 0.94 -4.27 14.10
C HIS A 94 1.45 -3.13 13.21
N CYS A 95 1.04 -3.08 11.94
CA CYS A 95 1.46 -2.04 11.00
C CYS A 95 0.44 -0.90 10.92
N ILE A 96 0.95 0.31 10.70
CA ILE A 96 0.14 1.50 10.46
C ILE A 96 0.56 2.10 9.12
N ILE A 97 -0.37 2.11 8.15
CA ILE A 97 -0.17 2.77 6.87
C ILE A 97 -0.97 4.07 6.88
N GLY A 98 -0.27 5.18 6.82
CA GLY A 98 -0.83 6.53 6.87
C GLY A 98 -1.72 6.88 5.68
N GLU A 99 -2.45 7.97 5.82
CA GLU A 99 -3.35 8.47 4.78
C GLU A 99 -2.59 8.89 3.51
N PHE A 100 -3.27 8.81 2.37
CA PHE A 100 -2.75 9.24 1.07
C PHE A 100 -1.47 8.52 0.63
N CYS A 101 -1.11 7.40 1.25
CA CYS A 101 -0.02 6.55 0.78
C CYS A 101 -0.39 5.88 -0.54
N GLN A 102 0.63 5.52 -1.33
CA GLN A 102 0.49 4.68 -2.51
C GLN A 102 1.22 3.35 -2.28
N LEU A 103 0.49 2.24 -2.40
CA LEU A 103 1.02 0.88 -2.30
C LEU A 103 0.95 0.22 -3.67
N ASP A 104 2.09 -0.16 -4.22
CA ASP A 104 2.21 -0.72 -5.57
C ASP A 104 2.69 -2.17 -5.52
N GLY A 105 1.77 -3.10 -5.73
CA GLY A 105 2.03 -4.54 -5.76
C GLY A 105 2.33 -5.11 -7.15
N ARG A 106 2.46 -4.29 -8.20
CA ARG A 106 2.58 -4.74 -9.60
C ARG A 106 3.75 -5.68 -9.86
N ALA A 107 4.82 -5.61 -9.07
CA ALA A 107 5.97 -6.51 -9.23
C ALA A 107 5.67 -7.98 -8.89
N VAL A 108 4.48 -8.32 -8.37
CA VAL A 108 3.98 -9.70 -8.28
C VAL A 108 3.97 -10.40 -9.64
N ARG A 109 3.85 -9.65 -10.73
CA ARG A 109 3.89 -10.17 -12.11
C ARG A 109 5.22 -10.81 -12.49
N LEU A 110 6.28 -10.63 -11.70
CA LEU A 110 7.56 -11.33 -11.85
C LEU A 110 7.48 -12.82 -11.46
N GLY A 111 6.36 -13.27 -10.82
CA GLY A 111 6.10 -14.68 -10.54
C GLY A 111 6.82 -15.27 -9.33
N GLU A 112 7.61 -14.52 -8.58
CA GLU A 112 8.46 -15.03 -7.48
C GLU A 112 8.03 -14.57 -6.08
N GLY A 113 6.77 -14.19 -5.86
CA GLY A 113 6.20 -13.72 -4.59
C GLY A 113 5.61 -12.30 -4.66
N PRO A 114 5.34 -11.64 -3.53
CA PRO A 114 4.71 -10.33 -3.51
C PRO A 114 5.57 -9.25 -4.16
N GLY A 115 4.95 -8.23 -4.73
CA GLY A 115 5.62 -7.07 -5.30
C GLY A 115 6.04 -6.05 -4.24
N LEU A 116 5.24 -5.96 -3.17
CA LEU A 116 5.51 -5.13 -1.99
C LEU A 116 5.31 -5.97 -0.74
N THR A 117 6.35 -6.09 0.07
CA THR A 117 6.29 -6.72 1.39
C THR A 117 6.58 -5.69 2.47
N ILE A 118 5.72 -5.63 3.48
CA ILE A 118 5.91 -4.83 4.70
C ILE A 118 5.84 -5.80 5.87
N GLY A 119 6.92 -5.89 6.65
CA GLY A 119 7.03 -6.76 7.82
C GLY A 119 6.17 -6.32 9.01
N ASP A 120 6.51 -6.79 10.21
CA ASP A 120 5.75 -6.51 11.42
C ASP A 120 6.18 -5.20 12.09
N ASN A 121 5.26 -4.57 12.83
CA ASN A 121 5.52 -3.34 13.59
C ASN A 121 6.06 -2.17 12.74
N VAL A 122 5.69 -2.09 11.48
CA VAL A 122 6.11 -1.04 10.56
C VAL A 122 5.14 0.15 10.62
N ASN A 123 5.71 1.36 10.71
CA ASN A 123 4.94 2.59 10.56
C ASN A 123 5.31 3.28 9.25
N VAL A 124 4.32 3.52 8.40
CA VAL A 124 4.43 4.30 7.16
C VAL A 124 3.63 5.58 7.32
N GLY A 125 4.31 6.70 7.34
CA GLY A 125 3.71 8.03 7.45
C GLY A 125 2.93 8.42 6.20
N ALA A 126 2.01 9.35 6.37
CA ALA A 126 1.13 9.81 5.30
C ALA A 126 1.89 10.32 4.06
N TYR A 127 1.22 10.26 2.90
CA TYR A 127 1.76 10.72 1.60
C TYR A 127 3.00 9.95 1.11
N THR A 128 3.31 8.80 1.67
CA THR A 128 4.44 7.97 1.24
C THR A 128 4.05 7.10 0.05
N ALA A 129 4.92 7.03 -0.95
CA ALA A 129 4.71 6.22 -2.16
C ALA A 129 5.75 5.10 -2.27
N PHE A 130 5.27 3.87 -2.50
CA PHE A 130 6.07 2.74 -2.95
C PHE A 130 5.85 2.57 -4.44
N ILE A 131 6.93 2.53 -5.22
CA ILE A 131 6.92 2.46 -6.67
C ILE A 131 7.47 1.09 -7.10
N ALA A 132 6.69 0.31 -7.86
CA ALA A 132 7.10 -1.03 -8.28
C ALA A 132 7.92 -1.05 -9.58
N GLY A 133 7.95 0.03 -10.34
CA GLY A 133 8.66 0.05 -11.62
C GLY A 133 8.94 1.45 -12.13
N SER A 134 9.84 1.51 -13.10
CA SER A 134 10.25 2.73 -13.77
C SER A 134 10.37 2.44 -15.28
N HIS A 135 10.87 3.39 -16.04
CA HIS A 135 11.22 3.21 -17.45
C HIS A 135 12.68 3.58 -17.66
N GLU A 136 13.34 2.87 -18.58
CA GLU A 136 14.69 3.20 -19.01
C GLU A 136 14.63 4.37 -19.99
N PRO A 137 15.17 5.55 -19.63
CA PRO A 137 15.03 6.76 -20.46
C PRO A 137 15.63 6.59 -21.87
N ASP A 138 16.68 5.79 -21.98
CA ASP A 138 17.41 5.56 -23.22
C ASP A 138 16.92 4.31 -23.97
N SER A 139 15.88 3.62 -23.49
CA SER A 139 15.31 2.46 -24.17
C SER A 139 14.48 2.91 -25.38
N PRO A 140 14.76 2.40 -26.58
CA PRO A 140 13.97 2.72 -27.77
C PRO A 140 12.51 2.26 -27.67
N ASP A 141 12.24 1.25 -26.84
CA ASP A 141 10.90 0.68 -26.63
C ASP A 141 10.24 1.21 -25.34
N PHE A 142 10.84 2.21 -24.71
CA PHE A 142 10.37 2.72 -23.41
C PHE A 142 10.20 1.59 -22.38
N ALA A 143 11.04 0.57 -22.46
CA ALA A 143 11.02 -0.58 -21.59
C ALA A 143 11.24 -0.15 -20.13
N GLY A 144 10.60 -0.84 -19.19
CA GLY A 144 10.74 -0.51 -17.78
C GLY A 144 10.65 -1.74 -16.89
N PRO A 145 11.71 -2.03 -16.13
CA PRO A 145 11.69 -3.16 -15.21
C PRO A 145 10.72 -2.91 -14.05
N LEU A 146 10.06 -3.98 -13.63
CA LEU A 146 9.45 -4.06 -12.31
C LEU A 146 10.48 -4.61 -11.34
N ALA A 147 10.41 -4.17 -10.08
CA ALA A 147 11.23 -4.73 -9.02
C ALA A 147 10.47 -4.72 -7.69
N ARG A 148 10.78 -5.71 -6.85
CA ARG A 148 10.12 -5.89 -5.56
C ARG A 148 10.68 -4.94 -4.54
N THR A 149 9.80 -4.42 -3.69
CA THR A 149 10.18 -3.57 -2.58
C THR A 149 9.89 -4.29 -1.28
N VAL A 150 10.84 -4.27 -0.36
CA VAL A 150 10.75 -4.92 0.94
C VAL A 150 10.97 -3.90 2.05
N VAL A 151 10.07 -3.85 3.00
CA VAL A 151 10.23 -3.10 4.25
C VAL A 151 10.26 -4.12 5.37
N GLN A 152 11.39 -4.24 6.05
CA GLN A 152 11.56 -5.21 7.13
C GLN A 152 10.95 -4.70 8.44
N ASP A 153 10.90 -5.58 9.45
CA ASP A 153 10.24 -5.35 10.72
C ASP A 153 10.73 -4.07 11.41
N ARG A 154 9.83 -3.42 12.17
CA ARG A 154 10.13 -2.24 12.98
C ARG A 154 10.70 -1.05 12.22
N ALA A 155 10.68 -1.07 10.89
CA ALA A 155 11.06 0.08 10.09
C ALA A 155 10.04 1.23 10.29
N TRP A 156 10.55 2.44 10.24
CA TRP A 156 9.72 3.64 10.31
C TRP A 156 10.00 4.53 9.11
N ILE A 157 9.10 4.51 8.15
CA ILE A 157 9.11 5.45 7.03
C ILE A 157 8.24 6.62 7.43
N THR A 158 8.83 7.80 7.58
CA THR A 158 8.08 8.97 8.00
C THR A 158 7.24 9.53 6.84
N MET A 159 6.68 10.70 6.97
CA MET A 159 5.74 11.22 5.97
C MET A 159 6.41 11.69 4.68
N ASN A 160 5.64 11.66 3.58
CA ASN A 160 6.00 12.24 2.28
C ASN A 160 7.30 11.66 1.67
N CYS A 161 7.53 10.36 1.88
CA CYS A 161 8.67 9.65 1.32
C CYS A 161 8.32 8.98 -0.01
N THR A 162 9.33 8.80 -0.87
CA THR A 162 9.22 7.96 -2.06
C THR A 162 10.26 6.84 -1.97
N VAL A 163 9.79 5.59 -2.03
CA VAL A 163 10.64 4.39 -2.05
C VAL A 163 10.56 3.81 -3.45
N LEU A 164 11.70 3.79 -4.15
CA LEU A 164 11.77 3.30 -5.52
C LEU A 164 11.75 1.77 -5.60
N ALA A 165 11.47 1.26 -6.78
CA ALA A 165 11.46 -0.15 -7.10
C ALA A 165 12.80 -0.82 -6.75
N GLY A 166 12.72 -2.04 -6.21
CA GLY A 166 13.90 -2.85 -5.88
C GLY A 166 14.56 -2.52 -4.54
N VAL A 167 14.08 -1.53 -3.81
CA VAL A 167 14.69 -1.12 -2.54
C VAL A 167 14.27 -2.04 -1.40
N THR A 168 15.24 -2.42 -0.57
CA THR A 168 15.03 -3.01 0.75
C THR A 168 15.26 -1.98 1.84
N VAL A 169 14.24 -1.71 2.64
CA VAL A 169 14.37 -0.93 3.89
C VAL A 169 14.59 -1.91 5.03
N GLY A 170 15.79 -1.92 5.60
CA GLY A 170 16.23 -2.89 6.61
C GLY A 170 15.47 -2.79 7.94
N GLU A 171 15.57 -3.85 8.73
CA GLU A 171 14.93 -3.96 10.04
C GLU A 171 15.26 -2.76 10.93
N GLY A 172 14.25 -2.20 11.57
CA GLY A 172 14.43 -1.05 12.46
C GLY A 172 14.98 0.21 11.79
N ALA A 173 15.10 0.27 10.46
CA ALA A 173 15.57 1.48 9.77
C ALA A 173 14.56 2.62 9.88
N VAL A 174 15.05 3.85 9.75
CA VAL A 174 14.22 5.06 9.70
C VAL A 174 14.49 5.83 8.42
N VAL A 175 13.43 6.17 7.70
CA VAL A 175 13.47 7.09 6.56
C VAL A 175 12.88 8.43 7.00
N SER A 176 13.69 9.48 6.99
CA SER A 176 13.27 10.84 7.36
C SER A 176 12.27 11.42 6.37
N ALA A 177 11.44 12.34 6.83
CA ALA A 177 10.40 12.96 6.02
C ALA A 177 10.93 13.59 4.72
N ALA A 178 10.10 13.58 3.68
CA ALA A 178 10.40 14.13 2.36
C ALA A 178 11.64 13.51 1.69
N SER A 179 11.93 12.24 1.92
CA SER A 179 13.11 11.56 1.36
C SER A 179 12.77 10.74 0.11
N LEU A 180 13.74 10.68 -0.81
CA LEU A 180 13.75 9.78 -1.97
C LEU A 180 14.72 8.63 -1.71
N VAL A 181 14.19 7.43 -1.48
CA VAL A 181 14.96 6.21 -1.23
C VAL A 181 15.15 5.46 -2.54
N ASN A 182 16.35 5.51 -3.09
CA ASN A 182 16.74 4.90 -4.35
C ASN A 182 17.80 3.81 -4.21
N LYS A 183 18.17 3.44 -2.98
CA LYS A 183 19.11 2.37 -2.63
C LYS A 183 18.65 1.71 -1.34
N ASP A 184 19.10 0.49 -1.10
CA ASP A 184 18.83 -0.23 0.13
C ASP A 184 19.26 0.59 1.36
N VAL A 185 18.42 0.52 2.39
CA VAL A 185 18.66 1.16 3.69
C VAL A 185 19.13 0.07 4.66
N PRO A 186 20.34 0.17 5.21
CA PRO A 186 20.84 -0.82 6.16
C PRO A 186 19.96 -0.90 7.42
N PRO A 187 19.89 -2.08 8.07
CA PRO A 187 19.15 -2.23 9.32
C PRO A 187 19.64 -1.26 10.40
N TYR A 188 18.69 -0.78 11.22
CA TYR A 188 18.96 0.10 12.36
C TYR A 188 19.73 1.38 12.00
N THR A 189 19.52 1.89 10.79
CA THR A 189 20.06 3.17 10.37
C THR A 189 18.96 4.19 10.10
N MET A 190 19.30 5.46 10.23
CA MET A 190 18.44 6.56 9.79
C MET A 190 19.04 7.18 8.53
N VAL A 191 18.19 7.29 7.50
CA VAL A 191 18.54 7.95 6.23
C VAL A 191 17.59 9.12 5.96
N GLY A 192 18.03 10.06 5.11
CA GLY A 192 17.17 11.18 4.72
C GLY A 192 17.71 12.01 3.58
N GLY A 193 16.84 12.78 2.94
CA GLY A 193 17.18 13.68 1.84
C GLY A 193 16.78 13.13 0.45
N VAL A 194 17.15 13.89 -0.60
CA VAL A 194 16.84 13.59 -2.01
C VAL A 194 18.13 13.70 -2.83
N PRO A 195 18.75 12.55 -3.18
CA PRO A 195 18.46 11.20 -2.72
C PRO A 195 18.81 10.99 -1.24
N ALA A 196 18.18 9.98 -0.61
CA ALA A 196 18.41 9.68 0.79
C ALA A 196 19.86 9.25 1.05
N LYS A 197 20.45 9.79 2.11
CA LYS A 197 21.80 9.48 2.59
C LYS A 197 21.76 9.12 4.06
N TYR A 198 22.78 8.40 4.52
CA TYR A 198 22.97 8.07 5.92
C TYR A 198 23.01 9.36 6.79
N LEU A 199 22.29 9.34 7.89
CA LEU A 199 22.28 10.41 8.89
C LEU A 199 22.90 9.97 10.22
N LYS A 200 22.47 8.82 10.74
CA LYS A 200 22.96 8.24 12.00
C LYS A 200 22.49 6.81 12.19
N ASP A 201 23.06 6.12 13.17
CA ASP A 201 22.55 4.84 13.64
C ASP A 201 21.32 5.03 14.54
N ARG A 202 20.46 4.01 14.57
CA ARG A 202 19.31 3.89 15.46
C ARG A 202 19.60 2.85 16.53
N SER A 203 19.07 3.07 17.73
CA SER A 203 19.09 2.04 18.79
C SER A 203 18.48 0.74 18.31
N ARG A 204 19.10 -0.37 18.70
CA ARG A 204 18.55 -1.72 18.46
C ARG A 204 17.56 -2.15 19.53
N ASP A 205 17.48 -1.46 20.67
CA ASP A 205 16.54 -1.73 21.75
C ASP A 205 15.16 -1.12 21.45
N LEU A 206 14.41 -1.80 20.58
CA LEU A 206 13.07 -1.40 20.14
C LEU A 206 12.04 -2.34 20.78
N ARG A 207 11.46 -1.93 21.92
CA ARG A 207 10.53 -2.76 22.71
C ARG A 207 9.05 -2.46 22.46
N TYR A 208 8.72 -1.51 21.60
CA TYR A 208 7.34 -1.14 21.32
C TYR A 208 6.64 -2.17 20.41
N THR A 209 5.35 -2.30 20.62
CA THR A 209 4.42 -2.90 19.66
C THR A 209 3.43 -1.82 19.26
N LEU A 210 3.32 -1.56 17.97
CA LEU A 210 2.39 -0.59 17.44
C LEU A 210 0.96 -1.12 17.67
N SER A 211 0.10 -0.31 18.25
CA SER A 211 -1.29 -0.65 18.45
C SER A 211 -2.18 0.33 17.72
N ASN A 212 -3.03 -0.21 16.89
CA ASN A 212 -3.99 0.58 16.12
C ASN A 212 -5.33 0.69 16.83
N ARG A 213 -5.31 0.85 18.14
CA ARG A 213 -6.50 1.32 18.82
C ARG A 213 -6.69 2.77 18.44
N ALA A 214 -7.40 2.99 17.31
CA ALA A 214 -7.88 4.30 16.93
C ALA A 214 -8.72 4.86 18.08
N ARG A 215 -8.07 5.49 19.04
CA ARG A 215 -8.72 6.51 19.85
C ARG A 215 -8.84 7.70 18.92
N TRP A 216 -10.06 8.06 18.60
CA TRP A 216 -10.35 9.34 17.98
C TRP A 216 -9.71 10.41 18.87
N ILE A 217 -8.69 11.06 18.37
CA ILE A 217 -8.16 12.29 18.96
C ILE A 217 -8.96 13.43 18.35
#